data_1488b3eb673120d233cf101d54b7f907
#
_entry.id   1488b3eb673120d233cf101d54b7f907
#
_cell.length_a   1.000
_cell.length_b   1.000
_cell.length_c   1.000
_cell.angle_alpha   90.00
_cell.angle_beta   90.00
_cell.angle_gamma   90.00
#
_symmetry.space_group_name_H-M   'P 1'
#
loop_
_entity.id
_entity.type
_entity.pdbx_description
1 polymer ?
#
loop_
_entity_poly.entity_id
_entity_poly.type
_entity_poly.pdbx_seq_one_letter_code
_entity_poly.pdbx_strand_id
1 'polypeptide(L)'
;VIKWLTCQPWCNGKIGMFGTSWGGTASLQANVNGPDALKAIIAVCATHDRYEDDIHHMGGCLLTDSVEWGATLPTILGAPPSSNVEDNWFEMWKARLDGLSFPLETWLRNEDRGNYWRHGSVIHQLDQMRAPILCVGGWSDRYSNSVMSLVDRRPDLAWGIVGPWGHHYPDHAHPGPGVGFQKLM
;
A
#
# COMPACT_ATOMS: atom_id res chain seq x y z
N VAL A 1 -6.61 -7.37 -14.21
CA VAL A 1 -7.85 -6.73 -13.70
C VAL A 1 -8.18 -5.47 -14.48
N ILE A 2 -7.30 -4.43 -14.55
CA ILE A 2 -7.61 -3.15 -15.23
C ILE A 2 -8.05 -3.37 -16.69
N LYS A 3 -7.27 -4.15 -17.47
CA LYS A 3 -7.61 -4.48 -18.86
C LYS A 3 -8.96 -5.20 -18.99
N TRP A 4 -9.29 -6.07 -18.06
CA TRP A 4 -10.60 -6.75 -18.04
C TRP A 4 -11.74 -5.77 -17.77
N LEU A 5 -11.55 -4.87 -16.78
CA LEU A 5 -12.54 -3.84 -16.46
C LEU A 5 -12.87 -2.94 -17.65
N THR A 6 -11.86 -2.55 -18.44
CA THR A 6 -12.10 -1.68 -19.61
C THR A 6 -12.89 -2.33 -20.74
N CYS A 7 -12.97 -3.66 -20.75
CA CYS A 7 -13.76 -4.42 -21.72
C CYS A 7 -15.23 -4.62 -21.28
N GLN A 8 -15.62 -4.18 -20.09
CA GLN A 8 -16.97 -4.39 -19.58
C GLN A 8 -17.93 -3.34 -20.17
N PRO A 9 -19.17 -3.72 -20.53
CA PRO A 9 -20.12 -2.82 -21.19
C PRO A 9 -20.55 -1.63 -20.32
N TRP A 10 -20.39 -1.73 -19.00
CA TRP A 10 -20.67 -0.66 -18.05
C TRP A 10 -19.47 0.25 -17.77
N CYS A 11 -18.29 -0.04 -18.31
CA CYS A 11 -17.08 0.74 -18.10
C CYS A 11 -16.87 1.72 -19.27
N ASN A 12 -16.57 2.96 -18.95
CA ASN A 12 -16.24 3.99 -19.95
C ASN A 12 -14.77 3.97 -20.41
N GLY A 13 -14.03 2.91 -20.07
CA GLY A 13 -12.61 2.76 -20.41
C GLY A 13 -11.63 3.54 -19.51
N LYS A 14 -12.11 4.21 -18.47
CA LYS A 14 -11.30 4.97 -17.52
C LYS A 14 -11.39 4.33 -16.14
N ILE A 15 -10.24 4.04 -15.54
CA ILE A 15 -10.13 3.38 -14.24
C ILE A 15 -9.41 4.31 -13.27
N GLY A 16 -9.96 4.44 -12.07
CA GLY A 16 -9.28 4.96 -10.91
C GLY A 16 -8.92 3.84 -9.94
N MET A 17 -7.83 4.00 -9.21
CA MET A 17 -7.47 3.12 -8.10
C MET A 17 -7.37 3.92 -6.83
N PHE A 18 -7.81 3.35 -5.73
CA PHE A 18 -7.56 3.91 -4.41
C PHE A 18 -7.37 2.80 -3.39
N GLY A 19 -6.65 3.12 -2.33
CA GLY A 19 -6.47 2.19 -1.24
C GLY A 19 -5.73 2.81 -0.07
N THR A 20 -5.88 2.18 1.09
CA THR A 20 -5.15 2.53 2.30
C THR A 20 -4.01 1.56 2.51
N SER A 21 -2.88 2.05 3.06
CA SER A 21 -1.77 1.21 3.47
C SER A 21 -1.27 0.35 2.29
N TRP A 22 -1.35 -0.93 2.42
CA TRP A 22 -1.05 -1.94 1.42
C TRP A 22 -1.77 -1.72 0.07
N GLY A 23 -3.07 -1.33 0.14
CA GLY A 23 -3.86 -1.02 -1.05
C GLY A 23 -3.40 0.26 -1.74
N GLY A 24 -2.94 1.25 -0.97
CA GLY A 24 -2.33 2.47 -1.50
C GLY A 24 -1.00 2.19 -2.17
N THR A 25 -0.12 1.41 -1.53
CA THR A 25 1.16 0.95 -2.11
C THR A 25 0.93 0.15 -3.40
N ALA A 26 -0.04 -0.78 -3.42
CA ALA A 26 -0.38 -1.53 -4.62
C ALA A 26 -0.89 -0.64 -5.76
N SER A 27 -1.61 0.44 -5.42
CA SER A 27 -2.06 1.44 -6.40
C SER A 27 -0.88 2.21 -7.01
N LEU A 28 0.11 2.57 -6.19
CA LEU A 28 1.35 3.20 -6.66
C LEU A 28 2.14 2.23 -7.58
N GLN A 29 2.27 0.97 -7.19
CA GLN A 29 2.93 -0.06 -8.00
C GLN A 29 2.23 -0.26 -9.35
N ALA A 30 0.90 -0.26 -9.37
CA ALA A 30 0.11 -0.38 -10.60
C ALA A 30 0.29 0.81 -11.55
N ASN A 31 0.75 1.96 -11.07
CA ASN A 31 1.02 3.15 -11.89
C ASN A 31 2.38 3.07 -12.62
N VAL A 32 3.31 2.29 -12.11
CA VAL A 32 4.60 2.10 -12.78
C VAL A 32 4.38 1.34 -14.08
N ASN A 33 4.64 1.99 -15.22
CA ASN A 33 4.32 1.46 -16.55
C ASN A 33 2.84 1.03 -16.68
N GLY A 34 1.96 1.68 -15.91
CA GLY A 34 0.55 1.35 -15.87
C GLY A 34 -0.14 1.52 -17.23
N PRO A 35 -1.26 0.82 -17.44
CA PRO A 35 -2.03 0.93 -18.68
C PRO A 35 -2.64 2.33 -18.80
N ASP A 36 -2.79 2.82 -20.04
CA ASP A 36 -3.38 4.14 -20.33
C ASP A 36 -4.81 4.32 -19.77
N ALA A 37 -5.48 3.22 -19.51
CA ALA A 37 -6.79 3.23 -18.86
C ALA A 37 -6.75 3.69 -17.40
N LEU A 38 -5.63 3.55 -16.70
CA LEU A 38 -5.45 4.04 -15.33
C LEU A 38 -5.31 5.56 -15.37
N LYS A 39 -6.31 6.27 -14.85
CA LYS A 39 -6.43 7.72 -14.99
C LYS A 39 -6.16 8.50 -13.72
N ALA A 40 -6.30 7.90 -12.56
CA ALA A 40 -6.01 8.53 -11.29
C ALA A 40 -5.77 7.50 -10.19
N ILE A 41 -5.00 7.90 -9.18
CA ILE A 41 -4.73 7.10 -7.98
C ILE A 41 -4.98 7.96 -6.74
N ILE A 42 -5.56 7.37 -5.71
CA ILE A 42 -5.58 7.90 -4.35
C ILE A 42 -4.85 6.90 -3.45
N ALA A 43 -3.66 7.27 -2.97
CA ALA A 43 -2.86 6.48 -2.07
C ALA A 43 -2.95 7.06 -0.65
N VAL A 44 -3.60 6.33 0.26
CA VAL A 44 -3.83 6.77 1.64
C VAL A 44 -2.92 5.99 2.57
N CYS A 45 -2.17 6.67 3.42
CA CYS A 45 -1.29 6.05 4.42
C CYS A 45 -0.42 4.95 3.79
N ALA A 46 0.28 5.27 2.72
CA ALA A 46 1.00 4.31 1.88
C ALA A 46 2.45 4.74 1.65
N THR A 47 3.31 3.77 1.46
CA THR A 47 4.72 4.00 1.13
C THR A 47 5.00 3.85 -0.36
N HIS A 48 5.99 4.60 -0.83
CA HIS A 48 6.61 4.45 -2.14
C HIS A 48 7.99 3.76 -2.06
N ASP A 49 8.48 3.53 -0.84
CA ASP A 49 9.77 2.88 -0.55
C ASP A 49 9.59 1.81 0.53
N ARG A 50 9.76 0.54 0.16
CA ARG A 50 9.58 -0.59 1.07
C ARG A 50 10.66 -0.70 2.14
N TYR A 51 11.79 -0.05 1.97
CA TYR A 51 12.85 -0.03 2.97
C TYR A 51 12.64 1.10 3.97
N GLU A 52 12.53 2.34 3.49
CA GLU A 52 12.46 3.54 4.31
C GLU A 52 11.02 4.03 4.45
N ASP A 53 10.68 4.58 5.61
CA ASP A 53 9.34 5.16 5.89
C ASP A 53 8.17 4.17 5.65
N ASP A 54 8.41 2.91 5.98
CA ASP A 54 7.46 1.81 6.00
C ASP A 54 7.49 1.18 7.40
N ILE A 55 7.10 -0.08 7.54
CA ILE A 55 7.15 -0.86 8.78
C ILE A 55 8.55 -1.40 9.09
N HIS A 56 9.51 -1.26 8.20
CA HIS A 56 10.82 -1.91 8.31
C HIS A 56 11.90 -1.01 8.89
N HIS A 57 12.14 0.12 8.27
CA HIS A 57 13.17 1.06 8.71
C HIS A 57 12.67 2.50 8.68
N MET A 58 13.22 3.32 9.57
CA MET A 58 13.02 4.77 9.57
C MET A 58 14.28 5.47 10.05
N GLY A 59 14.79 6.39 9.25
CA GLY A 59 16.07 7.04 9.53
C GLY A 59 17.24 6.06 9.64
N GLY A 60 17.19 4.94 8.95
CA GLY A 60 18.17 3.86 8.99
C GLY A 60 18.05 2.91 10.19
N CYS A 61 17.11 3.14 11.10
CA CYS A 61 16.86 2.26 12.25
C CYS A 61 15.81 1.21 11.93
N LEU A 62 16.09 -0.05 12.31
CA LEU A 62 15.08 -1.13 12.23
C LEU A 62 13.96 -0.86 13.23
N LEU A 63 12.72 -0.92 12.72
CA LEU A 63 11.51 -0.69 13.52
C LEU A 63 11.00 -1.96 14.16
N THR A 64 10.45 -1.85 15.38
CA THR A 64 9.76 -2.93 16.08
C THR A 64 8.52 -3.41 15.33
N ASP A 65 7.95 -2.58 14.46
CA ASP A 65 6.84 -2.91 13.58
C ASP A 65 7.13 -4.10 12.66
N SER A 66 8.39 -4.31 12.29
CA SER A 66 8.80 -5.51 11.56
C SER A 66 8.48 -6.79 12.34
N VAL A 67 8.68 -6.78 13.66
CA VAL A 67 8.34 -7.94 14.52
C VAL A 67 6.83 -8.10 14.65
N GLU A 68 6.11 -7.00 14.86
CA GLU A 68 4.65 -7.00 14.99
C GLU A 68 3.99 -7.55 13.72
N TRP A 69 4.36 -7.04 12.56
CA TRP A 69 3.83 -7.50 11.28
C TRP A 69 4.35 -8.90 10.90
N GLY A 70 5.59 -9.22 11.28
CA GLY A 70 6.16 -10.55 11.11
C GLY A 70 5.41 -11.64 11.86
N ALA A 71 4.78 -11.31 12.98
CA ALA A 71 3.88 -12.18 13.73
C ALA A 71 2.44 -12.15 13.21
N THR A 72 1.95 -10.96 12.85
CA THR A 72 0.57 -10.75 12.39
C THR A 72 0.28 -11.44 11.05
N LEU A 73 1.18 -11.29 10.07
CA LEU A 73 0.96 -11.84 8.73
C LEU A 73 0.80 -13.36 8.71
N PRO A 74 1.66 -14.18 9.37
CA PRO A 74 1.45 -15.61 9.44
C PRO A 74 0.12 -15.99 10.08
N THR A 75 -0.33 -15.23 11.09
CA THR A 75 -1.61 -15.45 11.75
C THR A 75 -2.79 -15.23 10.78
N ILE A 76 -2.75 -14.14 10.00
CA ILE A 76 -3.78 -13.84 8.99
C ILE A 76 -3.75 -14.87 7.85
N LEU A 77 -2.55 -15.14 7.32
CA LEU A 77 -2.37 -16.05 6.19
C LEU A 77 -2.67 -17.51 6.55
N GLY A 78 -2.43 -17.90 7.81
CA GLY A 78 -2.73 -19.23 8.34
C GLY A 78 -4.20 -19.43 8.71
N ALA A 79 -5.05 -18.41 8.60
CA ALA A 79 -6.47 -18.54 8.90
C ALA A 79 -7.18 -19.50 7.91
N PRO A 80 -8.16 -20.30 8.38
CA PRO A 80 -8.93 -21.18 7.51
C PRO A 80 -9.77 -20.37 6.50
N PRO A 81 -9.99 -20.88 5.29
CA PRO A 81 -11.02 -20.37 4.41
C PRO A 81 -12.40 -20.51 5.05
N SER A 82 -13.37 -19.72 4.61
CA SER A 82 -14.74 -19.87 5.07
C SER A 82 -15.34 -21.19 4.56
N SER A 83 -15.83 -22.03 5.48
CA SER A 83 -16.53 -23.27 5.14
C SER A 83 -17.85 -23.04 4.36
N ASN A 84 -18.36 -21.79 4.37
CA ASN A 84 -19.57 -21.43 3.62
C ASN A 84 -19.30 -21.10 2.15
N VAL A 85 -18.04 -20.96 1.77
CA VAL A 85 -17.63 -20.56 0.42
C VAL A 85 -17.02 -21.71 -0.37
N GLU A 86 -16.30 -22.61 0.33
CA GLU A 86 -15.54 -23.67 -0.31
C GLU A 86 -15.80 -25.02 0.35
N ASP A 87 -16.30 -26.00 -0.41
CA ASP A 87 -16.57 -27.36 0.09
C ASP A 87 -15.29 -28.08 0.56
N ASN A 88 -14.15 -27.74 -0.05
CA ASN A 88 -12.83 -28.31 0.29
C ASN A 88 -11.99 -27.42 1.21
N TRP A 89 -12.62 -26.57 2.01
CA TRP A 89 -11.96 -25.59 2.89
C TRP A 89 -10.87 -26.19 3.77
N PHE A 90 -11.06 -27.40 4.26
CA PHE A 90 -10.10 -28.06 5.16
C PHE A 90 -8.78 -28.39 4.44
N GLU A 91 -8.86 -28.95 3.23
CA GLU A 91 -7.67 -29.26 2.43
C GLU A 91 -6.95 -27.98 1.98
N MET A 92 -7.71 -26.95 1.64
CA MET A 92 -7.16 -25.64 1.33
C MET A 92 -6.44 -25.02 2.55
N TRP A 93 -7.02 -25.16 3.75
CA TRP A 93 -6.40 -24.68 4.98
C TRP A 93 -5.11 -25.43 5.26
N LYS A 94 -5.14 -26.75 5.18
CA LYS A 94 -3.94 -27.58 5.36
C LYS A 94 -2.82 -27.19 4.40
N ALA A 95 -3.14 -27.01 3.12
CA ALA A 95 -2.17 -26.56 2.13
C ALA A 95 -1.60 -25.16 2.45
N ARG A 96 -2.40 -24.24 2.99
CA ARG A 96 -1.92 -22.95 3.48
C ARG A 96 -0.95 -23.08 4.63
N LEU A 97 -1.27 -23.94 5.63
CA LEU A 97 -0.40 -24.18 6.77
C LEU A 97 0.92 -24.83 6.36
N ASP A 98 0.88 -25.80 5.44
CA ASP A 98 2.06 -26.48 4.92
C ASP A 98 2.96 -25.52 4.11
N GLY A 99 2.37 -24.53 3.44
CA GLY A 99 3.08 -23.51 2.67
C GLY A 99 3.38 -22.20 3.43
N LEU A 100 3.06 -22.13 4.73
CA LEU A 100 3.21 -20.92 5.51
C LEU A 100 4.69 -20.57 5.70
N SER A 101 5.05 -19.35 5.35
CA SER A 101 6.38 -18.79 5.59
C SER A 101 6.32 -17.68 6.63
N PHE A 102 7.45 -17.44 7.30
CA PHE A 102 7.60 -16.37 8.27
C PHE A 102 8.40 -15.23 7.64
N PRO A 103 7.75 -14.17 7.18
CA PRO A 103 8.41 -13.09 6.44
C PRO A 103 9.46 -12.35 7.27
N LEU A 104 9.30 -12.30 8.60
CA LEU A 104 10.25 -11.66 9.50
C LEU A 104 11.68 -12.20 9.33
N GLU A 105 11.84 -13.51 9.18
CA GLU A 105 13.17 -14.10 8.97
C GLU A 105 13.83 -13.54 7.69
N THR A 106 13.07 -13.43 6.62
CA THR A 106 13.56 -12.86 5.37
C THR A 106 13.89 -11.37 5.51
N TRP A 107 13.06 -10.62 6.22
CA TRP A 107 13.30 -9.19 6.46
C TRP A 107 14.58 -8.97 7.26
N LEU A 108 14.76 -9.72 8.36
CA LEU A 108 15.97 -9.60 9.20
C LEU A 108 17.25 -10.09 8.52
N ARG A 109 17.15 -10.94 7.49
CA ARG A 109 18.31 -11.29 6.65
C ARG A 109 18.67 -10.22 5.63
N ASN A 110 17.81 -9.22 5.41
CA ASN A 110 17.99 -8.15 4.46
C ASN A 110 17.93 -6.79 5.17
N GLU A 111 18.84 -6.58 6.13
CA GLU A 111 18.89 -5.35 6.93
C GLU A 111 19.36 -4.14 6.13
N ASP A 112 20.16 -4.36 5.09
CA ASP A 112 20.67 -3.29 4.24
C ASP A 112 19.67 -2.91 3.12
N ARG A 113 19.73 -1.66 2.67
CA ARG A 113 18.99 -1.15 1.52
C ARG A 113 19.47 -1.78 0.22
N GLY A 114 19.20 -3.07 0.06
CA GLY A 114 19.65 -3.89 -1.05
C GLY A 114 18.56 -4.21 -2.09
N ASN A 115 18.88 -5.15 -2.97
CA ASN A 115 17.99 -5.56 -4.06
C ASN A 115 16.66 -6.16 -3.58
N TYR A 116 16.63 -6.77 -2.41
CA TYR A 116 15.41 -7.30 -1.81
C TYR A 116 14.33 -6.21 -1.69
N TRP A 117 14.70 -5.05 -1.15
CA TRP A 117 13.76 -3.94 -0.91
C TRP A 117 13.43 -3.13 -2.17
N ARG A 118 14.25 -3.26 -3.21
CA ARG A 118 13.94 -2.66 -4.52
C ARG A 118 12.71 -3.27 -5.15
N HIS A 119 12.48 -4.56 -4.89
CA HIS A 119 11.25 -5.22 -5.31
C HIS A 119 10.07 -4.64 -4.53
N GLY A 120 9.09 -4.12 -5.24
CA GLY A 120 7.91 -3.50 -4.65
C GLY A 120 8.08 -2.04 -4.23
N SER A 121 9.29 -1.49 -4.15
CA SER A 121 9.53 -0.05 -3.98
C SER A 121 9.43 0.67 -5.32
N VAL A 122 8.59 1.67 -5.40
CA VAL A 122 8.39 2.45 -6.64
C VAL A 122 9.30 3.68 -6.72
N ILE A 123 10.00 4.01 -5.64
CA ILE A 123 10.90 5.18 -5.57
C ILE A 123 11.95 5.21 -6.68
N HIS A 124 12.35 4.04 -7.18
CA HIS A 124 13.33 3.90 -8.26
C HIS A 124 12.72 3.99 -9.67
N GLN A 125 11.40 4.14 -9.77
CA GLN A 125 10.64 4.08 -11.01
C GLN A 125 9.56 5.17 -11.08
N LEU A 126 9.73 6.25 -10.33
CA LEU A 126 8.76 7.35 -10.27
C LEU A 126 8.58 8.04 -11.63
N ASP A 127 9.62 8.09 -12.45
CA ASP A 127 9.62 8.61 -13.82
C ASP A 127 8.72 7.81 -14.78
N GLN A 128 8.44 6.55 -14.44
CA GLN A 128 7.58 5.65 -15.23
C GLN A 128 6.10 5.75 -14.86
N MET A 129 5.76 6.53 -13.84
CA MET A 129 4.38 6.78 -13.45
C MET A 129 3.73 7.82 -14.38
N ARG A 130 2.46 7.60 -14.73
CA ARG A 130 1.71 8.45 -15.67
C ARG A 130 0.38 8.97 -15.11
N ALA A 131 -0.31 8.19 -14.31
CA ALA A 131 -1.58 8.60 -13.73
C ALA A 131 -1.35 9.57 -12.57
N PRO A 132 -2.11 10.68 -12.48
CA PRO A 132 -2.12 11.59 -11.35
C PRO A 132 -2.34 10.88 -10.02
N ILE A 133 -1.66 11.35 -8.98
CA ILE A 133 -1.63 10.71 -7.65
C ILE A 133 -2.07 11.73 -6.60
N LEU A 134 -3.14 11.41 -5.86
CA LEU A 134 -3.44 12.08 -4.61
C LEU A 134 -2.89 11.23 -3.46
N CYS A 135 -1.89 11.76 -2.77
CA CYS A 135 -1.30 11.14 -1.60
C CYS A 135 -1.96 11.71 -0.34
N VAL A 136 -2.47 10.85 0.52
CA VAL A 136 -3.12 11.26 1.77
C VAL A 136 -2.43 10.59 2.94
N GLY A 137 -2.06 11.35 3.97
CA GLY A 137 -1.41 10.84 5.17
C GLY A 137 -1.78 11.61 6.41
N GLY A 138 -1.43 11.08 7.56
CA GLY A 138 -1.61 11.73 8.86
C GLY A 138 -0.28 12.03 9.53
N TRP A 139 -0.20 13.14 10.27
CA TRP A 139 1.00 13.46 11.06
C TRP A 139 1.28 12.44 12.15
N SER A 140 0.25 11.71 12.60
CA SER A 140 0.38 10.63 13.58
C SER A 140 0.52 9.25 12.92
N ASP A 141 0.82 9.22 11.61
CA ASP A 141 1.07 8.00 10.84
C ASP A 141 2.54 7.93 10.42
N ARG A 142 3.10 6.74 10.43
CA ARG A 142 4.49 6.50 10.01
C ARG A 142 4.73 6.76 8.51
N TYR A 143 3.67 6.76 7.70
CA TYR A 143 3.75 7.00 6.26
C TYR A 143 3.68 8.48 5.86
N SER A 144 3.65 9.41 6.81
CA SER A 144 3.59 10.86 6.53
C SER A 144 4.74 11.34 5.65
N ASN A 145 5.96 10.84 5.85
CA ASN A 145 7.12 11.19 5.05
C ASN A 145 6.97 10.80 3.59
N SER A 146 6.31 9.67 3.30
CA SER A 146 6.06 9.20 1.94
C SER A 146 5.20 10.16 1.13
N VAL A 147 4.23 10.83 1.76
CA VAL A 147 3.40 11.85 1.10
C VAL A 147 4.27 13.01 0.64
N MET A 148 5.08 13.56 1.53
CA MET A 148 5.94 14.70 1.23
C MET A 148 6.99 14.35 0.18
N SER A 149 7.59 13.16 0.29
CA SER A 149 8.59 12.68 -0.65
C SER A 149 8.04 12.48 -2.07
N LEU A 150 6.81 11.95 -2.20
CA LEU A 150 6.18 11.78 -3.51
C LEU A 150 5.87 13.14 -4.17
N VAL A 151 5.34 14.09 -3.41
CA VAL A 151 5.03 15.43 -3.90
C VAL A 151 6.29 16.17 -4.33
N ASP A 152 7.37 16.09 -3.55
CA ASP A 152 8.65 16.70 -3.87
C ASP A 152 9.28 16.11 -5.14
N ARG A 153 9.24 14.80 -5.28
CA ARG A 153 9.86 14.08 -6.41
C ARG A 153 9.05 14.10 -7.69
N ARG A 154 7.72 14.26 -7.59
CA ARG A 154 6.80 14.29 -8.73
C ARG A 154 5.78 15.42 -8.59
N PRO A 155 6.24 16.67 -8.50
CA PRO A 155 5.37 17.85 -8.38
C PRO A 155 4.46 18.05 -9.60
N ASP A 156 4.80 17.42 -10.72
CA ASP A 156 4.01 17.38 -11.96
C ASP A 156 2.81 16.41 -11.88
N LEU A 157 2.84 15.45 -10.98
CA LEU A 157 1.93 14.30 -10.98
C LEU A 157 1.29 14.01 -9.61
N ALA A 158 1.92 14.43 -8.51
CA ALA A 158 1.49 14.11 -7.16
C ALA A 158 1.02 15.34 -6.39
N TRP A 159 -0.08 15.20 -5.68
CA TRP A 159 -0.62 16.14 -4.70
C TRP A 159 -0.71 15.48 -3.35
N GLY A 160 -0.47 16.25 -2.29
CA GLY A 160 -0.44 15.72 -0.92
C GLY A 160 -1.46 16.39 -0.02
N ILE A 161 -2.09 15.59 0.83
CA ILE A 161 -2.91 16.05 1.95
C ILE A 161 -2.39 15.37 3.21
N VAL A 162 -1.97 16.16 4.19
CA VAL A 162 -1.55 15.63 5.49
C VAL A 162 -2.33 16.37 6.58
N GLY A 163 -2.90 15.61 7.52
CA GLY A 163 -3.71 16.16 8.58
C GLY A 163 -3.46 15.51 9.94
N PRO A 164 -4.16 15.97 11.00
CA PRO A 164 -3.92 15.54 12.36
C PRO A 164 -4.59 14.19 12.69
N TRP A 165 -4.31 13.17 11.90
CA TRP A 165 -4.81 11.80 12.09
C TRP A 165 -3.69 10.77 11.99
N GLY A 166 -4.00 9.54 12.38
CA GLY A 166 -3.13 8.37 12.25
C GLY A 166 -3.39 7.59 10.96
N HIS A 167 -3.27 6.27 11.03
CA HIS A 167 -3.40 5.34 9.89
C HIS A 167 -4.86 5.11 9.49
N HIS A 168 -5.56 6.19 9.07
CA HIS A 168 -6.99 6.18 8.76
C HIS A 168 -7.28 7.04 7.53
N TYR A 169 -8.47 6.82 6.96
CA TYR A 169 -9.05 7.79 6.03
C TYR A 169 -9.39 9.09 6.80
N PRO A 170 -9.28 10.26 6.18
CA PRO A 170 -9.52 11.55 6.84
C PRO A 170 -10.93 11.72 7.41
N ASP A 171 -11.93 11.05 6.85
CA ASP A 171 -13.33 11.06 7.31
C ASP A 171 -13.56 10.18 8.54
N HIS A 172 -12.67 9.24 8.81
CA HIS A 172 -12.63 8.40 10.00
C HIS A 172 -11.42 8.71 10.89
N ALA A 173 -11.00 9.97 10.91
CA ALA A 173 -9.77 10.38 11.56
C ALA A 173 -9.75 10.09 13.08
N HIS A 174 -8.67 9.46 13.51
CA HIS A 174 -8.34 9.28 14.91
C HIS A 174 -6.81 9.38 15.08
N PRO A 175 -6.29 10.25 15.99
CA PRO A 175 -7.04 11.32 16.65
C PRO A 175 -7.63 12.32 15.65
N GLY A 176 -8.72 13.00 16.08
CA GLY A 176 -9.39 14.00 15.24
C GLY A 176 -8.68 15.34 15.18
N PRO A 177 -9.24 16.33 14.48
CA PRO A 177 -10.53 16.31 13.80
C PRO A 177 -10.51 15.64 12.45
N GLY A 178 -11.57 14.89 12.13
CA GLY A 178 -11.78 14.34 10.80
C GLY A 178 -12.20 15.42 9.81
N VAL A 179 -11.87 15.20 8.55
CA VAL A 179 -12.30 16.04 7.43
C VAL A 179 -12.99 15.14 6.42
N GLY A 180 -14.27 15.41 6.15
CA GLY A 180 -15.00 14.61 5.18
C GLY A 180 -14.33 14.67 3.80
N PHE A 181 -14.26 13.54 3.12
CA PHE A 181 -13.66 13.42 1.78
C PHE A 181 -14.20 14.47 0.80
N GLN A 182 -15.49 14.80 0.89
CA GLN A 182 -16.13 15.81 0.05
C GLN A 182 -15.56 17.23 0.22
N LYS A 183 -14.90 17.50 1.35
CA LYS A 183 -14.23 18.80 1.60
C LYS A 183 -12.78 18.83 1.12
N LEU A 184 -12.24 17.67 0.74
CA LEU A 184 -10.86 17.52 0.27
C LEU A 184 -10.77 17.53 -1.27
N MET A 185 -11.89 17.34 -1.95
CA MET A 185 -12.02 17.43 -3.41
C MET A 185 -12.49 18.82 -3.84
#